data_a13dccb2313ef1b4b9c1a6e648da9d97
#
_entry.id   a13dccb2313ef1b4b9c1a6e648da9d97
#
_cell.length_a   1.000
_cell.length_b   1.000
_cell.length_c   1.000
_cell.angle_alpha   90.00
_cell.angle_beta   90.00
_cell.angle_gamma   90.00
#
_symmetry.space_group_name_H-M   'P 1'
#
loop_
_entity.id
_entity.type
_entity.pdbx_description
1 polymer ?
#
loop_
_entity_poly.entity_id
_entity_poly.type
_entity_poly.pdbx_seq_one_letter_code
_entity_poly.pdbx_strand_id
1 'polypeptide(L)'
;VQHEFVGRLPMAWPSADINGRDRDLAVVDAAFARGYGLTSSASQHLAFLNEEPRGKPLSLDRPVFAGGARGQWRLYLGNRLDWAIASGPRGATTKDNQLSVSVIDRRMQEDARRVEWTGDGKRSSQVYFRADVPINIESMSATGGAVVMDIRLIQKPVEQVKMRMDCTWPCNGELDITQHLRSLETDVWHRLAISLACFEAVGTNMGAVDVPFLISTPGVFTMDLAEVTLVEEVSGANLLN
;
A
#
# COMPACT_ATOMS: atom_id res chain seq x y z
N VAL A 1 -41.83 33.39 22.79
CA VAL A 1 -42.30 32.48 21.72
C VAL A 1 -41.35 31.30 21.69
N GLN A 2 -41.78 30.14 22.22
CA GLN A 2 -41.00 28.89 22.11
C GLN A 2 -41.30 28.32 20.72
N HIS A 3 -40.30 28.34 19.84
CA HIS A 3 -40.38 27.60 18.59
C HIS A 3 -40.03 26.14 18.86
N GLU A 4 -40.85 25.23 18.37
CA GLU A 4 -40.62 23.81 18.46
C GLU A 4 -39.42 23.44 17.58
N PHE A 5 -38.49 22.66 18.13
CA PHE A 5 -37.36 22.12 17.37
C PHE A 5 -37.87 20.96 16.51
N VAL A 6 -37.69 21.08 15.19
CA VAL A 6 -38.21 20.12 14.19
C VAL A 6 -37.11 19.55 13.29
N GLY A 7 -35.88 19.58 13.76
CA GLY A 7 -34.73 19.02 13.02
C GLY A 7 -34.87 17.53 12.83
N ARG A 8 -34.72 17.04 11.58
CA ARG A 8 -34.76 15.62 11.25
C ARG A 8 -33.53 15.23 10.43
N LEU A 9 -33.02 14.03 10.66
CA LEU A 9 -31.86 13.50 9.89
C LEU A 9 -32.25 13.31 8.42
N PRO A 10 -31.54 13.92 7.48
CA PRO A 10 -31.80 13.75 6.05
C PRO A 10 -31.39 12.37 5.53
N MET A 11 -30.56 11.65 6.26
CA MET A 11 -30.08 10.30 5.94
C MET A 11 -30.06 9.44 7.21
N ALA A 12 -30.04 8.12 7.05
CA ALA A 12 -29.82 7.20 8.15
C ALA A 12 -28.37 7.33 8.67
N TRP A 13 -28.21 7.28 9.99
CA TRP A 13 -26.88 7.25 10.62
C TRP A 13 -26.52 5.80 10.91
N PRO A 14 -25.44 5.25 10.32
CA PRO A 14 -25.10 3.85 10.50
C PRO A 14 -24.66 3.54 11.94
N SER A 15 -24.92 2.31 12.39
CA SER A 15 -24.50 1.80 13.71
C SER A 15 -23.05 1.31 13.73
N ALA A 16 -22.42 1.12 12.57
CA ALA A 16 -21.04 0.65 12.41
C ALA A 16 -20.28 1.52 11.42
N ASP A 17 -18.95 1.48 11.50
CA ASP A 17 -18.07 2.16 10.55
C ASP A 17 -18.23 1.54 9.16
N ILE A 18 -18.81 2.31 8.24
CA ILE A 18 -18.98 1.90 6.85
C ILE A 18 -17.71 2.28 6.10
N ASN A 19 -16.77 1.33 5.94
CA ASN A 19 -15.66 1.48 5.03
C ASN A 19 -16.19 1.65 3.60
N GLY A 20 -16.44 2.88 3.22
CA GLY A 20 -16.57 3.54 1.93
C GLY A 20 -17.05 2.82 0.66
N ARG A 21 -17.36 1.52 0.67
CA ARG A 21 -17.68 0.73 -0.52
C ARG A 21 -19.11 0.28 -0.67
N ASP A 22 -19.90 0.30 0.40
CA ASP A 22 -21.32 -0.08 0.34
C ASP A 22 -22.23 1.11 0.67
N ARG A 23 -22.36 2.02 -0.29
CA ARG A 23 -23.36 3.09 -0.24
C ARG A 23 -24.82 2.56 -0.33
N ASP A 24 -24.99 1.29 -0.66
CA ASP A 24 -26.29 0.63 -0.82
C ASP A 24 -26.74 -0.17 0.40
N LEU A 25 -25.95 -0.21 1.49
CA LEU A 25 -26.42 -0.70 2.79
C LEU A 25 -27.39 0.33 3.41
N ALA A 26 -28.37 0.69 2.61
CA ALA A 26 -29.55 1.33 3.09
C ALA A 26 -30.25 0.34 4.05
N VAL A 27 -30.33 0.76 5.32
CA VAL A 27 -31.51 0.47 6.14
C VAL A 27 -31.44 -0.71 7.10
N VAL A 28 -30.52 -1.67 7.06
CA VAL A 28 -30.67 -2.85 7.93
C VAL A 28 -30.08 -2.69 9.33
N ASP A 29 -29.14 -1.75 9.54
CA ASP A 29 -28.53 -1.54 10.87
C ASP A 29 -28.17 -0.03 11.08
N ALA A 30 -29.16 0.80 11.14
CA ALA A 30 -28.96 2.22 11.41
C ALA A 30 -29.07 2.50 12.91
N ALA A 31 -28.06 3.17 13.50
CA ALA A 31 -28.14 3.72 14.85
C ALA A 31 -29.30 4.74 14.95
N PHE A 32 -29.47 5.53 13.87
CA PHE A 32 -30.60 6.43 13.72
C PHE A 32 -31.14 6.34 12.29
N ALA A 33 -32.43 6.05 12.17
CA ALA A 33 -33.09 5.97 10.87
C ALA A 33 -33.22 7.35 10.20
N ARG A 34 -33.39 7.38 8.87
CA ARG A 34 -33.74 8.59 8.15
C ARG A 34 -35.02 9.18 8.71
N GLY A 35 -35.03 10.48 8.94
CA GLY A 35 -36.17 11.19 9.53
C GLY A 35 -36.21 11.15 11.06
N TYR A 36 -35.23 10.47 11.72
CA TYR A 36 -35.09 10.57 13.16
C TYR A 36 -34.84 12.03 13.58
N GLY A 37 -35.48 12.47 14.63
CA GLY A 37 -35.27 13.80 15.19
C GLY A 37 -35.96 13.94 16.55
N LEU A 38 -35.38 14.78 17.38
CA LEU A 38 -35.92 15.14 18.69
C LEU A 38 -36.87 16.33 18.52
N THR A 39 -37.91 16.35 19.33
CA THR A 39 -38.80 17.51 19.45
C THR A 39 -38.71 18.05 20.88
N SER A 40 -38.96 19.36 21.06
CA SER A 40 -38.95 19.97 22.39
C SER A 40 -40.08 19.48 23.29
N SER A 41 -41.11 18.88 22.70
CA SER A 41 -42.31 18.38 23.41
C SER A 41 -42.22 16.86 23.75
N ALA A 42 -41.26 16.12 23.20
CA ALA A 42 -41.11 14.69 23.44
C ALA A 42 -39.71 14.38 24.02
N SER A 43 -39.62 14.14 25.31
CA SER A 43 -38.42 13.61 25.92
C SER A 43 -38.29 12.11 25.54
N GLN A 44 -37.29 11.77 24.77
CA GLN A 44 -36.93 10.36 24.52
C GLN A 44 -35.76 10.00 25.40
N HIS A 45 -35.91 8.92 26.14
CA HIS A 45 -34.79 8.27 26.82
C HIS A 45 -34.02 7.48 25.75
N LEU A 46 -32.86 8.00 25.33
CA LEU A 46 -31.93 7.20 24.52
C LEU A 46 -31.40 6.06 25.39
N ALA A 47 -31.58 4.83 24.93
CA ALA A 47 -30.84 3.70 25.50
C ALA A 47 -29.34 3.97 25.37
N PHE A 48 -28.54 3.40 26.27
CA PHE A 48 -27.10 3.51 26.20
C PHE A 48 -26.63 3.01 24.84
N LEU A 49 -26.03 3.91 24.05
CA LEU A 49 -25.48 3.54 22.75
C LEU A 49 -24.24 2.69 23.02
N ASN A 50 -24.22 1.50 22.46
CA ASN A 50 -23.02 0.66 22.51
C ASN A 50 -21.92 1.33 21.69
N GLU A 51 -20.91 1.86 22.36
CA GLU A 51 -19.76 2.54 21.74
C GLU A 51 -18.68 1.56 21.28
N GLU A 52 -18.85 0.25 21.53
CA GLU A 52 -17.93 -0.74 20.98
C GLU A 52 -18.04 -0.78 19.46
N PRO A 53 -16.92 -0.60 18.74
CA PRO A 53 -16.92 -0.70 17.30
C PRO A 53 -17.38 -2.11 16.89
N ARG A 54 -18.58 -2.23 16.32
CA ARG A 54 -19.14 -3.49 15.80
C ARG A 54 -18.50 -3.90 14.47
N GLY A 55 -17.55 -3.14 13.98
CA GLY A 55 -16.79 -3.42 12.77
C GLY A 55 -15.53 -4.24 13.05
N LYS A 56 -15.02 -4.89 12.03
CA LYS A 56 -13.64 -5.38 12.04
C LYS A 56 -12.74 -4.23 12.51
N PRO A 57 -11.79 -4.45 13.45
CA PRO A 57 -10.88 -3.40 13.87
C PRO A 57 -10.34 -2.66 12.65
N LEU A 58 -10.23 -1.34 12.72
CA LEU A 58 -9.61 -0.56 11.64
C LEU A 58 -8.31 -1.24 11.27
N SER A 59 -8.22 -1.72 10.04
CA SER A 59 -6.98 -2.30 9.54
C SER A 59 -5.89 -1.25 9.71
N LEU A 60 -4.82 -1.59 10.41
CA LEU A 60 -3.63 -0.76 10.52
C LEU A 60 -2.76 -0.87 9.26
N ASP A 61 -3.27 -1.50 8.20
CA ASP A 61 -2.62 -1.56 6.91
C ASP A 61 -2.24 -0.16 6.43
N ARG A 62 -1.02 -0.04 5.97
CA ARG A 62 -0.46 1.22 5.49
C ARG A 62 -0.20 1.14 4.00
N PRO A 63 -1.10 1.66 3.16
CA PRO A 63 -0.88 1.69 1.72
C PRO A 63 0.29 2.62 1.40
N VAL A 64 1.25 2.08 0.66
CA VAL A 64 2.41 2.80 0.11
C VAL A 64 2.10 3.28 -1.31
N PHE A 65 1.50 2.39 -2.11
CA PHE A 65 1.08 2.65 -3.47
C PHE A 65 -0.25 1.96 -3.78
N ALA A 66 -1.19 2.72 -4.34
CA ALA A 66 -2.46 2.20 -4.86
C ALA A 66 -2.97 3.16 -5.94
N GLY A 67 -2.66 2.91 -7.21
CA GLY A 67 -2.90 3.83 -8.33
C GLY A 67 -2.04 5.11 -8.31
N GLY A 68 -1.31 5.36 -7.22
CA GLY A 68 -0.39 6.45 -6.99
C GLY A 68 0.25 6.30 -5.61
N ALA A 69 1.37 6.97 -5.37
CA ALA A 69 1.99 6.98 -4.06
C ALA A 69 1.04 7.60 -3.02
N ARG A 70 0.94 6.99 -1.84
CA ARG A 70 -0.01 7.35 -0.79
C ARG A 70 0.66 8.08 0.36
N GLY A 71 -0.06 9.04 0.94
CA GLY A 71 0.40 9.76 2.12
C GLY A 71 1.75 10.46 1.89
N GLN A 72 2.72 10.14 2.71
CA GLN A 72 4.08 10.72 2.65
C GLN A 72 5.03 10.03 1.65
N TRP A 73 4.60 8.93 1.03
CA TRP A 73 5.44 8.17 0.12
C TRP A 73 5.61 8.87 -1.22
N ARG A 74 6.81 8.77 -1.78
CA ARG A 74 7.11 9.22 -3.15
C ARG A 74 7.86 8.12 -3.87
N LEU A 75 7.55 7.93 -5.15
CA LEU A 75 8.22 6.96 -6.01
C LEU A 75 9.48 7.58 -6.60
N TYR A 76 10.61 6.93 -6.38
CA TYR A 76 11.91 7.29 -6.91
C TYR A 76 12.43 6.18 -7.81
N LEU A 77 13.24 6.55 -8.78
CA LEU A 77 14.02 5.63 -9.58
C LEU A 77 15.42 6.18 -9.79
N GLY A 78 16.39 5.31 -9.94
CA GLY A 78 17.76 5.76 -10.19
C GLY A 78 18.83 4.72 -9.91
N ASN A 79 20.06 5.18 -9.99
CA ASN A 79 21.26 4.43 -9.66
C ASN A 79 22.25 5.38 -8.96
N ARG A 80 23.50 4.94 -8.76
CA ARG A 80 24.52 5.76 -8.06
C ARG A 80 24.87 7.07 -8.75
N LEU A 81 24.52 7.25 -10.02
CA LEU A 81 24.91 8.39 -10.85
C LEU A 81 23.74 9.32 -11.17
N ASP A 82 22.53 8.80 -11.14
CA ASP A 82 21.34 9.54 -11.56
C ASP A 82 20.11 9.14 -10.77
N TRP A 83 19.36 10.13 -10.31
CA TRP A 83 18.13 9.97 -9.55
C TRP A 83 17.01 10.79 -10.16
N ALA A 84 15.83 10.19 -10.28
CA ALA A 84 14.63 10.87 -10.72
C ALA A 84 13.46 10.54 -9.78
N ILE A 85 12.49 11.43 -9.71
CA ILE A 85 11.24 11.22 -9.00
C ILE A 85 10.17 10.92 -10.04
N ALA A 86 9.58 9.74 -9.98
CA ALA A 86 8.43 9.36 -10.80
C ALA A 86 7.14 9.90 -10.17
N SER A 87 7.06 11.22 -10.00
CA SER A 87 5.86 11.88 -9.49
C SER A 87 4.95 12.28 -10.63
N GLY A 88 3.73 11.75 -10.65
CA GLY A 88 2.71 12.13 -11.60
C GLY A 88 2.50 11.15 -12.77
N PRO A 89 1.59 11.50 -13.71
CA PRO A 89 1.09 10.59 -14.73
C PRO A 89 2.06 10.33 -15.90
N ARG A 90 3.19 11.01 -15.95
CA ARG A 90 4.12 10.91 -17.10
C ARG A 90 5.22 9.88 -16.93
N GLY A 91 5.35 9.27 -15.75
CA GLY A 91 6.49 8.41 -15.46
C GLY A 91 7.82 9.18 -15.39
N ALA A 92 8.93 8.45 -15.43
CA ALA A 92 10.28 9.01 -15.44
C ALA A 92 11.26 7.99 -16.04
N THR A 93 12.39 8.48 -16.53
CA THR A 93 13.49 7.67 -17.06
C THR A 93 14.81 8.22 -16.54
N THR A 94 15.74 7.36 -16.14
CA THR A 94 17.11 7.76 -15.78
C THR A 94 17.84 8.31 -17.01
N LYS A 95 18.79 9.24 -16.82
CA LYS A 95 19.53 9.87 -17.92
C LYS A 95 20.35 8.88 -18.74
N ASP A 96 20.80 7.81 -18.10
CA ASP A 96 21.51 6.71 -18.76
C ASP A 96 20.57 5.69 -19.43
N ASN A 97 19.25 5.90 -19.37
CA ASN A 97 18.21 5.04 -19.92
C ASN A 97 18.23 3.60 -19.39
N GLN A 98 18.86 3.34 -18.24
CA GLN A 98 18.92 1.99 -17.67
C GLN A 98 17.67 1.59 -16.88
N LEU A 99 16.83 2.55 -16.52
CA LEU A 99 15.60 2.33 -15.78
C LEU A 99 14.54 3.34 -16.20
N SER A 100 13.37 2.87 -16.51
CA SER A 100 12.20 3.71 -16.77
C SER A 100 10.99 3.24 -15.96
N VAL A 101 10.13 4.19 -15.62
CA VAL A 101 8.81 3.97 -15.03
C VAL A 101 7.80 4.66 -15.91
N SER A 102 6.80 3.94 -16.39
CA SER A 102 5.67 4.46 -17.14
C SER A 102 4.35 4.13 -16.49
N VAL A 103 3.33 4.87 -16.82
CA VAL A 103 1.96 4.68 -16.31
C VAL A 103 1.23 3.69 -17.19
N ILE A 104 0.51 2.76 -16.60
CA ILE A 104 -0.33 1.80 -17.28
C ILE A 104 -1.66 1.61 -16.57
N ASP A 105 -2.62 1.04 -17.27
CA ASP A 105 -3.93 0.69 -16.74
C ASP A 105 -3.96 -0.79 -16.32
N ARG A 106 -4.60 -1.07 -15.20
CA ARG A 106 -4.91 -2.43 -14.72
C ARG A 106 -6.42 -2.66 -14.61
N ARG A 107 -7.07 -1.95 -13.70
CA ARG A 107 -8.53 -2.00 -13.45
C ARG A 107 -9.18 -0.67 -13.72
N MET A 108 -8.44 0.39 -13.50
CA MET A 108 -8.84 1.77 -13.75
C MET A 108 -7.72 2.45 -14.53
N GLN A 109 -8.03 3.63 -15.07
CA GLN A 109 -7.05 4.44 -15.77
C GLN A 109 -5.89 4.83 -14.81
N GLU A 110 -4.66 4.60 -15.27
CA GLU A 110 -3.42 5.01 -14.59
C GLU A 110 -3.19 4.41 -13.20
N ASP A 111 -3.80 3.26 -12.89
CA ASP A 111 -3.75 2.63 -11.57
C ASP A 111 -2.55 1.70 -11.34
N ALA A 112 -1.66 1.57 -12.32
CA ALA A 112 -0.45 0.77 -12.20
C ALA A 112 0.76 1.46 -12.84
N ARG A 113 1.95 0.89 -12.60
CA ARG A 113 3.21 1.37 -13.18
C ARG A 113 3.94 0.21 -13.83
N ARG A 114 4.44 0.43 -15.05
CA ARG A 114 5.43 -0.44 -15.67
C ARG A 114 6.82 0.04 -15.31
N VAL A 115 7.65 -0.88 -14.86
CA VAL A 115 9.05 -0.64 -14.52
C VAL A 115 9.92 -1.48 -15.43
N GLU A 116 10.79 -0.83 -16.18
CA GLU A 116 11.64 -1.48 -17.20
C GLU A 116 13.11 -1.22 -16.88
N TRP A 117 13.84 -2.28 -16.59
CA TRP A 117 15.30 -2.28 -16.46
C TRP A 117 15.90 -2.78 -17.77
N THR A 118 16.74 -1.96 -18.37
CA THR A 118 17.54 -2.30 -19.58
C THR A 118 19.02 -2.44 -19.24
N GLY A 119 19.32 -2.74 -17.97
CA GLY A 119 20.65 -2.69 -17.40
C GLY A 119 21.73 -3.51 -18.15
N ASP A 120 22.98 -3.14 -17.92
CA ASP A 120 24.16 -3.69 -18.58
C ASP A 120 24.80 -4.89 -17.85
N GLY A 121 24.14 -5.41 -16.80
CA GLY A 121 24.63 -6.49 -15.93
C GLY A 121 25.70 -6.06 -14.93
N LYS A 122 26.11 -4.78 -14.92
CA LYS A 122 27.23 -4.28 -14.09
C LYS A 122 26.79 -3.34 -12.98
N ARG A 123 25.82 -2.46 -13.27
CA ARG A 123 25.34 -1.46 -12.33
C ARG A 123 23.88 -1.67 -12.04
N SER A 124 23.56 -1.80 -10.75
CA SER A 124 22.17 -1.89 -10.34
C SER A 124 21.46 -0.55 -10.44
N SER A 125 20.31 -0.55 -11.05
CA SER A 125 19.31 0.51 -10.98
C SER A 125 18.17 0.06 -10.08
N GLN A 126 17.51 1.00 -9.40
CA GLN A 126 16.52 0.69 -8.38
C GLN A 126 15.30 1.59 -8.49
N VAL A 127 14.14 1.03 -8.19
CA VAL A 127 12.87 1.72 -7.98
C VAL A 127 12.45 1.54 -6.54
N TYR A 128 11.98 2.60 -5.87
CA TYR A 128 11.62 2.53 -4.46
C TYR A 128 10.63 3.61 -4.05
N PHE A 129 9.90 3.34 -2.96
CA PHE A 129 9.08 4.34 -2.28
C PHE A 129 9.81 4.84 -1.05
N ARG A 130 9.90 6.16 -0.90
CA ARG A 130 10.54 6.79 0.25
C ARG A 130 9.63 7.81 0.90
N ALA A 131 9.72 7.88 2.23
CA ALA A 131 9.15 8.94 3.05
C ALA A 131 10.26 9.86 3.60
N ASP A 132 9.92 11.13 3.82
CA ASP A 132 10.83 12.08 4.45
C ASP A 132 10.97 11.81 5.97
N VAL A 133 9.93 11.24 6.58
CA VAL A 133 9.91 10.87 8.00
C VAL A 133 9.78 9.35 8.12
N PRO A 134 10.73 8.67 8.80
CA PRO A 134 10.66 7.24 9.03
C PRO A 134 9.40 6.86 9.82
N ILE A 135 8.88 5.66 9.57
CA ILE A 135 7.77 5.08 10.32
C ILE A 135 8.24 3.97 11.24
N ASN A 136 7.56 3.83 12.38
CA ASN A 136 7.72 2.67 13.24
C ASN A 136 6.68 1.62 12.86
N ILE A 137 7.14 0.41 12.55
CA ILE A 137 6.34 -0.78 12.21
C ILE A 137 6.74 -2.01 13.04
N GLU A 138 7.41 -1.81 14.18
CA GLU A 138 7.82 -2.90 15.09
C GLU A 138 6.63 -3.77 15.52
N SER A 139 5.52 -3.14 15.90
CA SER A 139 4.31 -3.88 16.30
C SER A 139 3.76 -4.73 15.15
N MET A 140 3.80 -4.21 13.92
CA MET A 140 3.36 -4.94 12.75
C MET A 140 4.29 -6.12 12.44
N SER A 141 5.62 -5.96 12.56
CA SER A 141 6.58 -7.05 12.43
C SER A 141 6.37 -8.13 13.49
N ALA A 142 6.17 -7.73 14.74
CA ALA A 142 5.98 -8.66 15.86
C ALA A 142 4.68 -9.48 15.76
N THR A 143 3.65 -9.01 15.06
CA THR A 143 2.39 -9.71 14.84
C THR A 143 2.36 -10.55 13.55
N GLY A 144 3.47 -10.63 12.82
CA GLY A 144 3.56 -11.42 11.58
C GLY A 144 3.17 -10.64 10.32
N GLY A 145 3.27 -9.32 10.37
CA GLY A 145 2.99 -8.46 9.24
C GLY A 145 3.93 -8.66 8.06
N ALA A 146 3.54 -8.12 6.92
CA ALA A 146 4.26 -8.26 5.66
C ALA A 146 4.18 -7.01 4.79
N VAL A 147 5.10 -6.87 3.85
CA VAL A 147 4.90 -6.04 2.68
C VAL A 147 4.23 -6.87 1.60
N VAL A 148 3.04 -6.42 1.17
CA VAL A 148 2.25 -7.08 0.12
C VAL A 148 2.29 -6.22 -1.13
N MET A 149 2.48 -6.85 -2.29
CA MET A 149 2.53 -6.18 -3.57
C MET A 149 1.78 -6.97 -4.65
N ASP A 150 1.11 -6.25 -5.54
CA ASP A 150 0.53 -6.83 -6.75
C ASP A 150 1.45 -6.54 -7.92
N ILE A 151 2.03 -7.58 -8.52
CA ILE A 151 2.97 -7.49 -9.64
C ILE A 151 2.53 -8.35 -10.82
N ARG A 152 2.95 -7.95 -12.00
CA ARG A 152 2.85 -8.77 -13.21
C ARG A 152 4.20 -8.73 -13.93
N LEU A 153 4.77 -9.90 -14.19
CA LEU A 153 6.01 -10.00 -14.93
C LEU A 153 5.73 -9.92 -16.44
N ILE A 154 6.36 -9.00 -17.11
CA ILE A 154 6.35 -8.90 -18.58
C ILE A 154 7.57 -9.61 -19.15
N GLN A 155 8.72 -9.41 -18.50
CA GLN A 155 9.96 -10.11 -18.82
C GLN A 155 10.61 -10.59 -17.54
N LYS A 156 10.93 -11.88 -17.46
CA LYS A 156 11.63 -12.47 -16.30
C LYS A 156 13.03 -11.88 -16.14
N PRO A 157 13.52 -11.76 -14.89
CA PRO A 157 14.84 -11.21 -14.65
C PRO A 157 15.93 -12.14 -15.18
N VAL A 158 16.91 -11.56 -15.89
CA VAL A 158 18.11 -12.25 -16.35
C VAL A 158 19.11 -12.36 -15.22
N GLU A 159 19.39 -11.25 -14.56
CA GLU A 159 20.34 -11.15 -13.44
C GLU A 159 19.63 -11.21 -12.07
N GLN A 160 20.40 -11.10 -11.01
CA GLN A 160 19.89 -11.07 -9.64
C GLN A 160 18.96 -9.89 -9.42
N VAL A 161 17.80 -10.13 -8.80
CA VAL A 161 16.86 -9.11 -8.33
C VAL A 161 16.83 -9.13 -6.81
N LYS A 162 17.05 -7.99 -6.22
CA LYS A 162 17.02 -7.79 -4.78
C LYS A 162 15.85 -6.94 -4.38
N MET A 163 15.17 -7.35 -3.32
CA MET A 163 14.23 -6.50 -2.62
C MET A 163 14.86 -6.02 -1.32
N ARG A 164 14.71 -4.71 -1.04
CA ARG A 164 15.34 -4.09 0.12
C ARG A 164 14.33 -3.23 0.87
N MET A 165 14.50 -3.17 2.17
CA MET A 165 13.82 -2.26 3.07
C MET A 165 14.86 -1.44 3.82
N ASP A 166 14.82 -0.10 3.67
CA ASP A 166 15.78 0.79 4.33
C ASP A 166 15.17 1.42 5.59
N CYS A 167 16.04 1.71 6.54
CA CYS A 167 15.71 2.20 7.88
C CYS A 167 16.67 3.29 8.30
N THR A 168 16.64 4.44 7.63
CA THR A 168 17.54 5.57 7.88
C THR A 168 19.02 5.20 7.70
N TRP A 169 19.60 5.68 6.60
CA TRP A 169 20.99 5.35 6.24
C TRP A 169 21.96 5.35 7.43
N PRO A 170 22.84 4.32 7.58
CA PRO A 170 23.13 3.21 6.62
C PRO A 170 22.32 1.93 6.84
N CYS A 171 21.28 1.95 7.64
CA CYS A 171 20.47 0.78 8.00
C CYS A 171 19.64 0.29 6.80
N ASN A 172 19.73 -1.00 6.48
CA ASN A 172 18.89 -1.67 5.49
C ASN A 172 18.90 -3.18 5.67
N GLY A 173 17.86 -3.86 5.16
CA GLY A 173 17.80 -5.30 5.00
C GLY A 173 17.51 -5.65 3.55
N GLU A 174 18.26 -6.58 2.98
CA GLU A 174 18.22 -6.96 1.57
C GLU A 174 17.98 -8.46 1.40
N LEU A 175 17.02 -8.82 0.54
CA LEU A 175 16.62 -10.20 0.22
C LEU A 175 16.79 -10.46 -1.27
N ASP A 176 17.30 -11.62 -1.63
CA ASP A 176 17.33 -12.10 -3.02
C ASP A 176 15.99 -12.76 -3.35
N ILE A 177 15.25 -12.16 -4.25
CA ILE A 177 13.95 -12.66 -4.70
C ILE A 177 13.97 -13.21 -6.14
N THR A 178 15.16 -13.39 -6.71
CA THR A 178 15.36 -13.76 -8.12
C THR A 178 14.65 -15.06 -8.49
N GLN A 179 14.87 -16.11 -7.71
CA GLN A 179 14.31 -17.43 -8.01
C GLN A 179 12.80 -17.44 -7.89
N HIS A 180 12.29 -16.71 -6.90
CA HIS A 180 10.83 -16.57 -6.73
C HIS A 180 10.21 -15.87 -7.95
N LEU A 181 10.77 -14.75 -8.39
CA LEU A 181 10.29 -14.06 -9.58
C LEU A 181 10.37 -14.95 -10.84
N ARG A 182 11.47 -15.72 -11.00
CA ARG A 182 11.62 -16.64 -12.14
C ARG A 182 10.59 -17.77 -12.15
N SER A 183 10.06 -18.17 -11.00
CA SER A 183 9.05 -19.22 -10.89
C SER A 183 7.63 -18.75 -11.27
N LEU A 184 7.37 -17.44 -11.24
CA LEU A 184 6.06 -16.87 -11.58
C LEU A 184 5.78 -16.96 -13.07
N GLU A 185 4.50 -17.07 -13.43
CA GLU A 185 4.05 -16.95 -14.80
C GLU A 185 4.12 -15.49 -15.28
N THR A 186 4.51 -15.30 -16.55
CA THR A 186 4.48 -13.98 -17.19
C THR A 186 3.06 -13.60 -17.59
N ASP A 187 2.81 -12.30 -17.74
CA ASP A 187 1.53 -11.70 -18.16
C ASP A 187 0.34 -11.96 -17.22
N VAL A 188 0.60 -12.55 -16.04
CA VAL A 188 -0.39 -12.79 -14.99
C VAL A 188 -0.09 -11.91 -13.77
N TRP A 189 -1.14 -11.33 -13.16
CA TRP A 189 -1.03 -10.60 -11.92
C TRP A 189 -0.92 -11.55 -10.73
N HIS A 190 0.17 -11.41 -9.99
CA HIS A 190 0.46 -12.15 -8.77
C HIS A 190 0.40 -11.22 -7.56
N ARG A 191 -0.22 -11.69 -6.48
CA ARG A 191 -0.16 -11.03 -5.18
C ARG A 191 0.91 -11.72 -4.34
N LEU A 192 2.00 -11.01 -4.10
CA LEU A 192 3.14 -11.48 -3.31
C LEU A 192 3.14 -10.82 -1.94
N ALA A 193 3.56 -11.57 -0.94
CA ALA A 193 3.81 -11.05 0.40
C ALA A 193 5.21 -11.48 0.85
N ILE A 194 5.96 -10.57 1.45
CA ILE A 194 7.23 -10.87 2.09
C ILE A 194 7.11 -10.46 3.55
N SER A 195 7.36 -11.41 4.45
CA SER A 195 7.28 -11.17 5.89
C SER A 195 8.24 -10.06 6.32
N LEU A 196 7.78 -9.16 7.18
CA LEU A 196 8.63 -8.12 7.78
C LEU A 196 9.77 -8.75 8.60
N ALA A 197 9.53 -9.91 9.21
CA ALA A 197 10.54 -10.65 9.95
C ALA A 197 11.74 -11.06 9.07
N CYS A 198 11.54 -11.28 7.76
CA CYS A 198 12.65 -11.58 6.84
C CYS A 198 13.60 -10.39 6.71
N PHE A 199 13.06 -9.17 6.59
CA PHE A 199 13.87 -7.96 6.52
C PHE A 199 14.54 -7.65 7.85
N GLU A 200 13.86 -7.87 8.97
CA GLU A 200 14.40 -7.71 10.31
C GLU A 200 15.58 -8.66 10.55
N ALA A 201 15.45 -9.93 10.14
CA ALA A 201 16.49 -10.93 10.26
C ALA A 201 17.78 -10.60 9.47
N VAL A 202 17.68 -9.80 8.41
CA VAL A 202 18.83 -9.36 7.60
C VAL A 202 19.26 -7.91 7.91
N GLY A 203 18.73 -7.30 8.97
CA GLY A 203 19.27 -6.07 9.55
C GLY A 203 18.40 -4.82 9.45
N THR A 204 17.15 -4.90 8.96
CA THR A 204 16.26 -3.74 8.98
C THR A 204 15.80 -3.42 10.40
N ASN A 205 15.94 -2.17 10.83
CA ASN A 205 15.33 -1.66 12.05
C ASN A 205 13.88 -1.26 11.79
N MET A 206 12.93 -2.08 12.25
CA MET A 206 11.49 -1.84 12.08
C MET A 206 10.97 -0.59 12.79
N GLY A 207 11.74 -0.03 13.73
CA GLY A 207 11.38 1.22 14.42
C GLY A 207 11.61 2.49 13.60
N ALA A 208 12.29 2.42 12.44
CA ALA A 208 12.70 3.61 11.69
C ALA A 208 12.72 3.41 10.16
N VAL A 209 11.71 2.76 9.60
CA VAL A 209 11.63 2.46 8.16
C VAL A 209 11.29 3.72 7.36
N ASP A 210 12.16 4.12 6.44
CA ASP A 210 11.95 5.24 5.50
C ASP A 210 11.77 4.79 4.06
N VAL A 211 12.17 3.53 3.71
CA VAL A 211 11.96 2.90 2.41
C VAL A 211 11.37 1.50 2.62
N PRO A 212 10.05 1.33 2.62
CA PRO A 212 9.42 0.03 2.86
C PRO A 212 9.48 -0.93 1.67
N PHE A 213 9.79 -0.42 0.49
CA PHE A 213 9.85 -1.18 -0.75
C PHE A 213 10.91 -0.59 -1.67
N LEU A 214 11.86 -1.42 -2.05
CA LEU A 214 12.86 -1.12 -3.04
C LEU A 214 13.17 -2.39 -3.83
N ILE A 215 13.12 -2.30 -5.16
CA ILE A 215 13.56 -3.36 -6.08
C ILE A 215 14.77 -2.87 -6.85
N SER A 216 15.81 -3.69 -6.92
CA SER A 216 17.03 -3.38 -7.65
C SER A 216 17.55 -4.57 -8.45
N THR A 217 18.08 -4.30 -9.63
CA THR A 217 18.77 -5.28 -10.48
C THR A 217 19.80 -4.59 -11.38
N PRO A 218 20.92 -5.23 -11.71
CA PRO A 218 21.84 -4.74 -12.73
C PRO A 218 21.43 -5.17 -14.16
N GLY A 219 20.49 -6.12 -14.28
CA GLY A 219 20.15 -6.76 -15.56
C GLY A 219 18.85 -6.30 -16.17
N VAL A 220 18.51 -6.97 -17.26
CA VAL A 220 17.24 -6.74 -17.95
C VAL A 220 16.11 -7.41 -17.19
N PHE A 221 15.05 -6.63 -16.95
CA PHE A 221 13.87 -7.08 -16.24
C PHE A 221 12.70 -6.11 -16.51
N THR A 222 11.49 -6.61 -16.67
CA THR A 222 10.30 -5.76 -16.83
C THR A 222 9.16 -6.31 -15.98
N MET A 223 8.61 -5.45 -15.12
CA MET A 223 7.43 -5.77 -14.32
C MET A 223 6.44 -4.62 -14.27
N ASP A 224 5.18 -4.96 -14.10
CA ASP A 224 4.12 -4.03 -13.72
C ASP A 224 3.88 -4.12 -12.22
N LEU A 225 3.61 -2.99 -11.59
CA LEU A 225 3.34 -2.83 -10.17
C LEU A 225 2.05 -2.06 -9.97
N ALA A 226 1.09 -2.62 -9.23
CA ALA A 226 -0.21 -2.00 -9.02
C ALA A 226 -0.48 -1.58 -7.58
N GLU A 227 -0.13 -2.39 -6.62
CA GLU A 227 -0.34 -2.12 -5.20
C GLU A 227 0.93 -2.46 -4.40
N VAL A 228 1.22 -1.66 -3.39
CA VAL A 228 2.21 -1.95 -2.34
C VAL A 228 1.61 -1.51 -1.02
N THR A 229 1.50 -2.43 -0.07
CA THR A 229 0.88 -2.15 1.23
C THR A 229 1.64 -2.89 2.34
N LEU A 230 1.90 -2.22 3.45
CA LEU A 230 2.31 -2.87 4.68
C LEU A 230 1.04 -3.36 5.39
N VAL A 231 0.96 -4.66 5.68
CA VAL A 231 -0.21 -5.29 6.29
C VAL A 231 0.15 -5.94 7.62
N GLU A 232 -0.79 -5.94 8.57
CA GLU A 232 -0.61 -6.65 9.85
C GLU A 232 -0.80 -8.15 9.72
N GLU A 233 -1.67 -8.57 8.80
CA GLU A 233 -1.99 -9.98 8.59
C GLU A 233 -2.04 -10.29 7.09
N VAL A 234 -1.39 -11.36 6.70
CA VAL A 234 -1.35 -11.79 5.29
C VAL A 234 -2.59 -12.62 4.97
N SER A 235 -3.34 -12.18 3.98
CA SER A 235 -4.47 -12.95 3.43
C SER A 235 -4.41 -12.97 1.90
N GLY A 236 -4.62 -14.16 1.31
CA GLY A 236 -4.76 -14.32 -0.14
C GLY A 236 -3.52 -13.95 -0.97
N ALA A 237 -2.32 -14.11 -0.41
CA ALA A 237 -1.06 -13.83 -1.07
C ALA A 237 -0.09 -15.03 -0.95
N ASN A 238 0.86 -15.13 -1.89
CA ASN A 238 1.98 -16.06 -1.80
C ASN A 238 3.01 -15.48 -0.82
N LEU A 239 3.10 -16.04 0.37
CA LEU A 239 4.01 -15.59 1.42
C LEU A 239 5.42 -16.14 1.18
N LEU A 240 6.40 -15.27 1.14
CA LEU A 240 7.82 -15.58 1.23
C LEU A 240 8.28 -15.43 2.69
N ASN A 241 8.78 -16.52 3.25
CA ASN A 241 9.34 -16.61 4.60
C ASN A 241 10.84 -16.84 4.55
#